data_031ce53895a38e55a1ba134e4263eab9
#
_entry.id   031ce53895a38e55a1ba134e4263eab9
#
_cell.length_a   1.000
_cell.length_b   1.000
_cell.length_c   1.000
_cell.angle_alpha   90.00
_cell.angle_beta   90.00
_cell.angle_gamma   90.00
#
_symmetry.space_group_name_H-M   'P 1'
#
loop_
_entity.id
_entity.type
_entity.pdbx_description
1 polymer ?
#
loop_
_entity_poly.entity_id
_entity_poly.type
_entity_poly.pdbx_seq_one_letter_code
_entity_poly.pdbx_strand_id
1 'polypeptide(L)'
;TKDAGTIAGLDVVRIINEPTAASLAFGLDKAKEDMKIIVFDFGGGTLDVTIMEMGGGVFEVLSTAGNTQLGGTDMDKILIDYIVDEFKKKEGIDLSQDTTAMSRIREAAEKAKIELSTVMETDVTLPFIAQDSSTGAKNLELRITRAKLDELIGPVVQRCKPSIVKAFEDAKLSNSDINKIVMVGGPTRMPLVRKMVGEVVGKEPESGVDPMEAVAMGAAIQAGIIAGDVTSDIVLLDVTPLTLGIETLGGV
;
A
#
# COMPACT_ATOMS: atom_id res chain seq x y z
N THR A 1 4.08 -9.54 15.83
CA THR A 1 3.03 -8.56 16.22
C THR A 1 2.57 -8.83 17.65
N LYS A 2 2.07 -10.03 18.00
CA LYS A 2 1.59 -10.32 19.36
C LYS A 2 2.67 -10.04 20.42
N ASP A 3 3.87 -10.55 20.22
CA ASP A 3 4.99 -10.35 21.16
C ASP A 3 5.38 -8.87 21.30
N ALA A 4 5.34 -8.11 20.20
CA ALA A 4 5.60 -6.68 20.24
C ALA A 4 4.58 -5.94 21.12
N GLY A 5 3.29 -6.29 21.00
CA GLY A 5 2.24 -5.76 21.88
C GLY A 5 2.46 -6.11 23.35
N THR A 6 2.82 -7.36 23.63
CA THR A 6 3.13 -7.83 24.99
C THR A 6 4.35 -7.10 25.58
N ILE A 7 5.41 -6.89 24.79
CA ILE A 7 6.61 -6.12 25.20
C ILE A 7 6.24 -4.67 25.51
N ALA A 8 5.30 -4.08 24.75
CA ALA A 8 4.77 -2.74 24.99
C ALA A 8 3.82 -2.65 26.21
N GLY A 9 3.56 -3.75 26.90
CA GLY A 9 2.68 -3.81 28.07
C GLY A 9 1.19 -3.92 27.74
N LEU A 10 0.84 -4.28 26.49
CA LEU A 10 -0.54 -4.48 26.05
C LEU A 10 -0.97 -5.93 26.23
N ASP A 11 -2.23 -6.15 26.62
CA ASP A 11 -2.87 -7.45 26.54
C ASP A 11 -3.44 -7.66 25.13
N VAL A 12 -2.76 -8.48 24.33
CA VAL A 12 -3.12 -8.74 22.93
C VAL A 12 -4.15 -9.86 22.88
N VAL A 13 -5.41 -9.51 22.79
CA VAL A 13 -6.54 -10.45 22.75
C VAL A 13 -6.57 -11.24 21.43
N ARG A 14 -6.33 -10.56 20.29
CA ARG A 14 -6.37 -11.18 18.95
C ARG A 14 -5.45 -10.44 17.98
N ILE A 15 -4.98 -11.16 16.97
CA ILE A 15 -4.33 -10.60 15.78
C ILE A 15 -5.29 -10.81 14.60
N ILE A 16 -5.35 -9.85 13.69
CA ILE A 16 -6.12 -9.93 12.45
C ILE A 16 -5.19 -9.55 11.28
N ASN A 17 -5.33 -10.23 10.15
CA ASN A 17 -4.58 -9.89 8.95
C ASN A 17 -5.13 -8.60 8.31
N GLU A 18 -4.24 -7.80 7.72
CA GLU A 18 -4.59 -6.49 7.15
C GLU A 18 -5.69 -6.57 6.09
N PRO A 19 -5.66 -7.47 5.08
CA PRO A 19 -6.73 -7.57 4.10
C PRO A 19 -8.07 -8.00 4.71
N THR A 20 -8.03 -8.84 5.74
CA THR A 20 -9.24 -9.26 6.47
C THR A 20 -9.83 -8.09 7.25
N ALA A 21 -9.00 -7.29 7.92
CA ALA A 21 -9.44 -6.07 8.59
C ALA A 21 -10.04 -5.07 7.59
N ALA A 22 -9.36 -4.80 6.48
CA ALA A 22 -9.85 -3.88 5.45
C ALA A 22 -11.19 -4.34 4.85
N SER A 23 -11.38 -5.66 4.66
CA SER A 23 -12.65 -6.21 4.19
C SER A 23 -13.79 -6.03 5.19
N LEU A 24 -13.51 -6.12 6.50
CA LEU A 24 -14.50 -5.79 7.54
C LEU A 24 -14.92 -4.33 7.48
N ALA A 25 -13.98 -3.41 7.32
CA ALA A 25 -14.28 -1.99 7.18
C ALA A 25 -15.14 -1.69 5.94
N PHE A 26 -14.91 -2.40 4.84
CA PHE A 26 -15.67 -2.27 3.60
C PHE A 26 -17.03 -2.95 3.68
N GLY A 27 -17.12 -4.13 4.30
CA GLY A 27 -18.24 -5.05 4.17
C GLY A 27 -19.14 -5.19 5.39
N LEU A 28 -18.92 -4.44 6.47
CA LEU A 28 -19.71 -4.58 7.69
C LEU A 28 -21.23 -4.42 7.43
N ASP A 29 -21.60 -3.42 6.63
CA ASP A 29 -22.97 -3.13 6.22
C ASP A 29 -23.48 -4.04 5.09
N LYS A 30 -22.60 -4.76 4.42
CA LYS A 30 -22.85 -5.63 3.26
C LYS A 30 -22.67 -7.13 3.55
N ALA A 31 -22.46 -7.51 4.81
CA ALA A 31 -22.14 -8.88 5.21
C ALA A 31 -23.18 -9.94 4.79
N LYS A 32 -24.38 -9.52 4.39
CA LYS A 32 -25.47 -10.39 3.88
C LYS A 32 -25.48 -10.53 2.36
N GLU A 33 -24.68 -9.72 1.65
CA GLU A 33 -24.59 -9.78 0.19
C GLU A 33 -23.53 -10.80 -0.22
N ASP A 34 -23.87 -11.71 -1.13
CA ASP A 34 -22.92 -12.65 -1.69
C ASP A 34 -22.06 -11.90 -2.73
N MET A 35 -20.78 -11.74 -2.46
CA MET A 35 -19.86 -11.07 -3.37
C MET A 35 -18.42 -11.57 -3.25
N LYS A 36 -17.69 -11.48 -4.35
CA LYS A 36 -16.24 -11.68 -4.37
C LYS A 36 -15.55 -10.34 -4.52
N ILE A 37 -14.60 -10.07 -3.65
CA ILE A 37 -13.83 -8.84 -3.66
C ILE A 37 -12.34 -9.14 -3.84
N ILE A 38 -11.63 -8.19 -4.42
CA ILE A 38 -10.17 -8.16 -4.39
C ILE A 38 -9.73 -7.00 -3.50
N VAL A 39 -8.94 -7.31 -2.48
CA VAL A 39 -8.27 -6.32 -1.64
C VAL A 39 -6.85 -6.14 -2.19
N PHE A 40 -6.55 -4.94 -2.65
CA PHE A 40 -5.25 -4.56 -3.16
C PHE A 40 -4.59 -3.63 -2.14
N ASP A 41 -3.73 -4.20 -1.30
CA ASP A 41 -3.00 -3.49 -0.26
C ASP A 41 -1.59 -3.17 -0.73
N PHE A 42 -1.37 -1.88 -1.02
CA PHE A 42 -0.09 -1.38 -1.48
C PHE A 42 0.45 -0.36 -0.49
N GLY A 43 1.29 -0.84 0.41
CA GLY A 43 1.88 -0.08 1.49
C GLY A 43 3.19 0.61 1.12
N GLY A 44 3.91 1.08 2.14
CA GLY A 44 5.21 1.73 1.96
C GLY A 44 6.30 0.78 1.47
N GLY A 45 6.27 -0.50 1.86
CA GLY A 45 7.33 -1.48 1.56
C GLY A 45 6.84 -2.80 0.97
N THR A 46 5.55 -3.11 1.07
CA THR A 46 4.97 -4.38 0.64
C THR A 46 3.73 -4.18 -0.23
N LEU A 47 3.47 -5.16 -1.06
CA LEU A 47 2.24 -5.34 -1.82
C LEU A 47 1.60 -6.65 -1.41
N ASP A 48 0.33 -6.62 -1.04
CA ASP A 48 -0.50 -7.79 -0.80
C ASP A 48 -1.78 -7.70 -1.62
N VAL A 49 -2.11 -8.80 -2.31
CA VAL A 49 -3.30 -8.91 -3.13
C VAL A 49 -4.08 -10.13 -2.64
N THR A 50 -5.28 -9.90 -2.13
CA THR A 50 -6.10 -10.94 -1.53
C THR A 50 -7.46 -10.99 -2.21
N ILE A 51 -7.88 -12.16 -2.66
CA ILE A 51 -9.24 -12.40 -3.16
C ILE A 51 -10.04 -13.05 -2.05
N MET A 52 -11.22 -12.50 -1.78
CA MET A 52 -12.10 -12.93 -0.71
C MET A 52 -13.52 -13.12 -1.23
N GLU A 53 -14.23 -14.06 -0.63
CA GLU A 53 -15.67 -14.23 -0.77
C GLU A 53 -16.36 -13.78 0.51
N MET A 54 -17.44 -13.04 0.34
CA MET A 54 -18.29 -12.55 1.42
C MET A 54 -19.71 -13.02 1.16
N GLY A 55 -20.41 -13.55 2.18
CA GLY A 55 -21.78 -13.98 2.05
C GLY A 55 -22.31 -14.60 3.34
N GLY A 56 -23.58 -14.39 3.66
CA GLY A 56 -24.21 -14.97 4.84
C GLY A 56 -23.52 -14.68 6.18
N GLY A 57 -22.76 -13.59 6.27
CA GLY A 57 -21.97 -13.26 7.46
C GLY A 57 -20.57 -13.90 7.50
N VAL A 58 -20.18 -14.66 6.48
CA VAL A 58 -18.85 -15.28 6.39
C VAL A 58 -17.98 -14.45 5.47
N PHE A 59 -16.75 -14.20 5.90
CA PHE A 59 -15.67 -13.57 5.11
C PHE A 59 -14.56 -14.62 4.95
N GLU A 60 -14.41 -15.14 3.76
CA GLU A 60 -13.48 -16.22 3.46
C GLU A 60 -12.40 -15.75 2.49
N VAL A 61 -11.13 -15.93 2.86
CA VAL A 61 -9.99 -15.70 1.97
C VAL A 61 -9.87 -16.88 1.02
N LEU A 62 -9.95 -16.62 -0.29
CA LEU A 62 -9.79 -17.63 -1.34
C LEU A 62 -8.33 -17.77 -1.78
N SER A 63 -7.62 -16.66 -1.88
CA SER A 63 -6.20 -16.63 -2.24
C SER A 63 -5.53 -15.37 -1.74
N THR A 64 -4.20 -15.44 -1.57
CA THR A 64 -3.34 -14.29 -1.32
C THR A 64 -2.04 -14.42 -2.10
N ALA A 65 -1.60 -13.33 -2.71
CA ALA A 65 -0.32 -13.22 -3.40
C ALA A 65 0.26 -11.84 -3.15
N GLY A 66 1.58 -11.68 -3.20
CA GLY A 66 2.17 -10.40 -2.88
C GLY A 66 3.64 -10.28 -3.27
N ASN A 67 4.22 -9.16 -2.90
CA ASN A 67 5.65 -8.89 -3.02
C ASN A 67 6.12 -8.13 -1.78
N THR A 68 6.96 -8.77 -0.97
CA THR A 68 7.48 -8.23 0.29
C THR A 68 8.56 -7.14 0.11
N GLN A 69 8.94 -6.83 -1.13
CA GLN A 69 9.94 -5.82 -1.48
C GLN A 69 9.42 -4.93 -2.63
N LEU A 70 8.20 -4.45 -2.50
CA LEU A 70 7.57 -3.56 -3.46
C LEU A 70 6.60 -2.63 -2.74
N GLY A 71 6.88 -1.31 -2.77
CA GLY A 71 6.07 -0.36 -2.05
C GLY A 71 6.28 1.10 -2.48
N GLY A 72 5.64 2.00 -1.76
CA GLY A 72 5.77 3.44 -1.96
C GLY A 72 7.20 3.98 -1.81
N THR A 73 8.03 3.31 -1.00
CA THR A 73 9.46 3.68 -0.82
C THR A 73 10.31 3.44 -2.07
N ASP A 74 9.93 2.48 -2.93
CA ASP A 74 10.58 2.33 -4.25
C ASP A 74 10.29 3.54 -5.15
N MET A 75 9.07 4.07 -5.07
CA MET A 75 8.68 5.29 -5.80
C MET A 75 9.40 6.52 -5.26
N ASP A 76 9.50 6.64 -3.92
CA ASP A 76 10.23 7.73 -3.27
C ASP A 76 11.69 7.74 -3.70
N LYS A 77 12.33 6.57 -3.72
CA LYS A 77 13.73 6.46 -4.16
C LYS A 77 13.94 6.98 -5.57
N ILE A 78 13.07 6.60 -6.51
CA ILE A 78 13.16 7.07 -7.90
C ILE A 78 12.99 8.59 -7.98
N LEU A 79 12.06 9.15 -7.22
CA LEU A 79 11.82 10.58 -7.19
C LEU A 79 12.98 11.35 -6.54
N ILE A 80 13.57 10.80 -5.48
CA ILE A 80 14.79 11.34 -4.85
C ILE A 80 15.93 11.38 -5.85
N ASP A 81 16.18 10.25 -6.53
CA ASP A 81 17.27 10.16 -7.53
C ASP A 81 17.05 11.20 -8.65
N TYR A 82 15.80 11.35 -9.13
CA TYR A 82 15.45 12.36 -10.11
C TYR A 82 15.74 13.80 -9.62
N ILE A 83 15.34 14.13 -8.38
CA ILE A 83 15.57 15.47 -7.81
C ILE A 83 17.07 15.77 -7.68
N VAL A 84 17.86 14.80 -7.21
CA VAL A 84 19.32 14.92 -7.08
C VAL A 84 19.97 15.12 -8.45
N ASP A 85 19.57 14.35 -9.45
CA ASP A 85 20.09 14.44 -10.81
C ASP A 85 19.76 15.80 -11.47
N GLU A 86 18.54 16.30 -11.31
CA GLU A 86 18.15 17.62 -11.84
C GLU A 86 18.95 18.75 -11.17
N PHE A 87 19.16 18.67 -9.85
CA PHE A 87 20.00 19.65 -9.15
C PHE A 87 21.45 19.59 -9.63
N LYS A 88 22.00 18.39 -9.79
CA LYS A 88 23.36 18.19 -10.29
C LYS A 88 23.54 18.72 -11.71
N LYS A 89 22.55 18.52 -12.60
CA LYS A 89 22.55 19.08 -13.96
C LYS A 89 22.55 20.61 -13.96
N LYS A 90 21.75 21.21 -13.06
CA LYS A 90 21.57 22.66 -13.00
C LYS A 90 22.74 23.38 -12.33
N GLU A 91 23.22 22.88 -11.19
CA GLU A 91 24.19 23.56 -10.33
C GLU A 91 25.61 22.94 -10.39
N GLY A 92 25.76 21.76 -11.01
CA GLY A 92 27.04 21.04 -11.07
C GLY A 92 27.46 20.38 -9.75
N ILE A 93 26.61 20.38 -8.72
CA ILE A 93 26.91 19.89 -7.37
C ILE A 93 26.18 18.57 -7.15
N ASP A 94 26.90 17.55 -6.68
CA ASP A 94 26.35 16.25 -6.32
C ASP A 94 25.98 16.21 -4.82
N LEU A 95 24.70 16.07 -4.53
CA LEU A 95 24.17 16.02 -3.16
C LEU A 95 24.16 14.61 -2.55
N SER A 96 24.46 13.57 -3.33
CA SER A 96 24.28 12.17 -2.92
C SER A 96 25.09 11.77 -1.68
N GLN A 97 26.18 12.47 -1.38
CA GLN A 97 27.05 12.21 -0.22
C GLN A 97 26.77 13.15 0.96
N ASP A 98 25.92 14.16 0.81
CA ASP A 98 25.50 15.03 1.90
C ASP A 98 24.29 14.46 2.61
N THR A 99 24.51 13.88 3.80
CA THR A 99 23.46 13.23 4.57
C THR A 99 22.34 14.19 5.00
N THR A 100 22.67 15.46 5.27
CA THR A 100 21.71 16.49 5.65
C THR A 100 20.84 16.89 4.46
N ALA A 101 21.47 17.15 3.31
CA ALA A 101 20.76 17.46 2.08
C ALA A 101 19.87 16.29 1.67
N MET A 102 20.38 15.05 1.69
CA MET A 102 19.62 13.86 1.36
C MET A 102 18.43 13.61 2.29
N SER A 103 18.55 13.92 3.59
CA SER A 103 17.39 13.80 4.51
C SER A 103 16.28 14.78 4.13
N ARG A 104 16.62 16.04 3.83
CA ARG A 104 15.66 17.06 3.40
C ARG A 104 15.03 16.73 2.04
N ILE A 105 15.81 16.18 1.11
CA ILE A 105 15.30 15.76 -0.21
C ILE A 105 14.33 14.59 -0.05
N ARG A 106 14.60 13.60 0.82
CA ARG A 106 13.67 12.48 1.07
C ARG A 106 12.31 12.97 1.55
N GLU A 107 12.30 13.84 2.55
CA GLU A 107 11.06 14.41 3.09
C GLU A 107 10.29 15.20 2.01
N ALA A 108 11.00 16.03 1.24
CA ALA A 108 10.38 16.82 0.19
C ALA A 108 9.87 15.96 -0.99
N ALA A 109 10.58 14.89 -1.34
CA ALA A 109 10.16 13.95 -2.39
C ALA A 109 8.88 13.18 -1.99
N GLU A 110 8.84 12.65 -0.76
CA GLU A 110 7.64 11.98 -0.25
C GLU A 110 6.43 12.92 -0.22
N LYS A 111 6.63 14.15 0.27
CA LYS A 111 5.59 15.18 0.27
C LYS A 111 5.10 15.48 -1.15
N ALA A 112 6.02 15.68 -2.10
CA ALA A 112 5.68 15.93 -3.51
C ALA A 112 4.90 14.75 -4.13
N LYS A 113 5.32 13.50 -3.86
CA LYS A 113 4.60 12.29 -4.29
C LYS A 113 3.15 12.30 -3.77
N ILE A 114 2.96 12.60 -2.49
CA ILE A 114 1.62 12.66 -1.87
C ILE A 114 0.78 13.76 -2.51
N GLU A 115 1.30 14.96 -2.65
CA GLU A 115 0.60 16.09 -3.27
C GLU A 115 0.20 15.80 -4.71
N LEU A 116 1.08 15.19 -5.51
CA LEU A 116 0.83 14.81 -6.90
C LEU A 116 -0.25 13.74 -7.06
N SER A 117 -0.69 13.08 -5.99
CA SER A 117 -1.89 12.25 -6.02
C SER A 117 -3.18 13.06 -6.24
N THR A 118 -3.19 14.34 -5.88
CA THR A 118 -4.37 15.21 -5.97
C THR A 118 -4.22 16.38 -6.94
N VAL A 119 -3.00 16.99 -7.01
CA VAL A 119 -2.71 18.11 -7.91
C VAL A 119 -1.94 17.66 -9.15
N MET A 120 -1.94 18.48 -10.21
CA MET A 120 -1.26 18.16 -11.48
C MET A 120 0.22 18.55 -11.48
N GLU A 121 0.63 19.45 -10.60
CA GLU A 121 2.02 19.88 -10.43
C GLU A 121 2.27 20.36 -9.00
N THR A 122 3.52 20.27 -8.55
CA THR A 122 3.98 20.79 -7.26
C THR A 122 5.40 21.32 -7.37
N ASP A 123 5.78 22.25 -6.48
CA ASP A 123 7.12 22.83 -6.40
C ASP A 123 7.87 22.25 -5.21
N VAL A 124 9.04 21.69 -5.46
CA VAL A 124 10.00 21.28 -4.43
C VAL A 124 10.99 22.41 -4.21
N THR A 125 10.93 23.06 -3.06
CA THR A 125 11.77 24.19 -2.68
C THR A 125 12.54 23.89 -1.41
N LEU A 126 13.87 23.79 -1.51
CA LEU A 126 14.76 23.56 -0.37
C LEU A 126 15.85 24.64 -0.36
N PRO A 127 15.68 25.71 0.47
CA PRO A 127 16.66 26.77 0.56
C PRO A 127 17.95 26.27 1.21
N PHE A 128 19.09 26.83 0.77
CA PHE A 128 20.41 26.55 1.33
C PHE A 128 20.74 25.05 1.37
N ILE A 129 20.46 24.33 0.27
CA ILE A 129 20.66 22.87 0.19
C ILE A 129 22.13 22.50 0.01
N ALA A 130 22.93 23.38 -0.59
CA ALA A 130 24.35 23.22 -0.79
C ALA A 130 25.09 24.54 -0.65
N GLN A 131 26.42 24.45 -0.45
CA GLN A 131 27.33 25.59 -0.45
C GLN A 131 28.35 25.40 -1.55
N ASP A 132 28.42 26.36 -2.47
CA ASP A 132 29.46 26.45 -3.48
C ASP A 132 30.53 27.48 -3.06
N SER A 133 31.80 27.12 -3.19
CA SER A 133 32.91 27.95 -2.73
C SER A 133 33.06 29.25 -3.53
N SER A 134 32.57 29.29 -4.76
CA SER A 134 32.69 30.42 -5.68
C SER A 134 31.45 31.27 -5.81
N THR A 135 30.25 30.64 -5.73
CA THR A 135 28.96 31.29 -5.97
C THR A 135 28.06 31.34 -4.75
N GLY A 136 28.52 30.82 -3.59
CA GLY A 136 27.77 30.88 -2.32
C GLY A 136 26.72 29.82 -2.15
N ALA A 137 25.71 30.13 -1.33
CA ALA A 137 24.63 29.20 -1.01
C ALA A 137 23.72 28.92 -2.21
N LYS A 138 23.34 27.65 -2.38
CA LYS A 138 22.47 27.16 -3.46
C LYS A 138 21.15 26.69 -2.92
N ASN A 139 20.07 27.03 -3.61
CA ASN A 139 18.74 26.55 -3.35
C ASN A 139 18.34 25.50 -4.38
N LEU A 140 17.64 24.47 -3.94
CA LEU A 140 16.95 23.57 -4.86
C LEU A 140 15.53 24.11 -5.09
N GLU A 141 15.21 24.36 -6.34
CA GLU A 141 13.88 24.76 -6.81
C GLU A 141 13.57 23.94 -8.05
N LEU A 142 12.59 23.04 -7.93
CA LEU A 142 12.22 22.12 -8.98
C LEU A 142 10.69 21.96 -9.02
N ARG A 143 10.10 22.24 -10.18
CA ARG A 143 8.71 21.94 -10.46
C ARG A 143 8.57 20.53 -10.99
N ILE A 144 7.67 19.76 -10.40
CA ILE A 144 7.40 18.37 -10.78
C ILE A 144 5.93 18.26 -11.17
N THR A 145 5.67 17.71 -12.34
CA THR A 145 4.30 17.43 -12.79
C THR A 145 3.92 16.00 -12.47
N ARG A 146 2.61 15.72 -12.31
CA ARG A 146 2.09 14.36 -12.17
C ARG A 146 2.50 13.49 -13.36
N ALA A 147 2.46 14.00 -14.57
CA ALA A 147 2.89 13.26 -15.76
C ALA A 147 4.35 12.81 -15.67
N LYS A 148 5.23 13.67 -15.12
CA LYS A 148 6.64 13.30 -14.89
C LYS A 148 6.77 12.25 -13.79
N LEU A 149 6.03 12.40 -12.71
CA LEU A 149 6.00 11.37 -11.67
C LEU A 149 5.51 10.03 -12.22
N ASP A 150 4.40 10.02 -12.96
CA ASP A 150 3.82 8.81 -13.58
C ASP A 150 4.80 8.12 -14.53
N GLU A 151 5.57 8.89 -15.32
CA GLU A 151 6.65 8.38 -16.17
C GLU A 151 7.73 7.67 -15.33
N LEU A 152 8.17 8.31 -14.25
CA LEU A 152 9.24 7.81 -13.39
C LEU A 152 8.84 6.53 -12.65
N ILE A 153 7.65 6.52 -12.04
CA ILE A 153 7.20 5.40 -11.21
C ILE A 153 6.49 4.30 -11.97
N GLY A 154 6.18 4.52 -13.25
CA GLY A 154 5.50 3.55 -14.11
C GLY A 154 6.08 2.13 -14.02
N PRO A 155 7.40 1.94 -14.11
CA PRO A 155 8.03 0.62 -13.94
C PRO A 155 7.72 -0.05 -12.60
N VAL A 156 7.67 0.71 -11.49
CA VAL A 156 7.32 0.19 -10.16
C VAL A 156 5.86 -0.28 -10.14
N VAL A 157 4.94 0.53 -10.67
CA VAL A 157 3.52 0.19 -10.75
C VAL A 157 3.28 -1.06 -11.59
N GLN A 158 4.02 -1.26 -12.69
CA GLN A 158 3.90 -2.47 -13.50
C GLN A 158 4.33 -3.74 -12.75
N ARG A 159 5.25 -3.65 -11.77
CA ARG A 159 5.66 -4.79 -10.93
C ARG A 159 4.53 -5.32 -10.03
N CYS A 160 3.44 -4.58 -9.85
CA CYS A 160 2.28 -5.05 -9.09
C CYS A 160 1.44 -6.09 -9.86
N LYS A 161 1.43 -6.05 -11.20
CA LYS A 161 0.58 -6.92 -12.05
C LYS A 161 0.76 -8.42 -11.79
N PRO A 162 1.98 -8.96 -11.68
CA PRO A 162 2.16 -10.39 -11.43
C PRO A 162 1.46 -10.90 -10.17
N SER A 163 1.41 -10.08 -9.10
CA SER A 163 0.71 -10.46 -7.85
C SER A 163 -0.80 -10.53 -8.06
N ILE A 164 -1.38 -9.62 -8.86
CA ILE A 164 -2.81 -9.67 -9.20
C ILE A 164 -3.11 -10.94 -10.00
N VAL A 165 -2.34 -11.20 -11.06
CA VAL A 165 -2.52 -12.39 -11.90
C VAL A 165 -2.42 -13.67 -11.08
N LYS A 166 -1.40 -13.77 -10.23
CA LYS A 166 -1.21 -14.91 -9.35
C LYS A 166 -2.37 -15.14 -8.38
N ALA A 167 -2.91 -14.06 -7.80
CA ALA A 167 -4.07 -14.18 -6.91
C ALA A 167 -5.30 -14.77 -7.65
N PHE A 168 -5.54 -14.36 -8.90
CA PHE A 168 -6.61 -14.93 -9.73
C PHE A 168 -6.37 -16.41 -10.06
N GLU A 169 -5.13 -16.76 -10.42
CA GLU A 169 -4.75 -18.15 -10.74
C GLU A 169 -4.95 -19.07 -9.53
N ASP A 170 -4.47 -18.65 -8.35
CA ASP A 170 -4.55 -19.42 -7.11
C ASP A 170 -6.01 -19.57 -6.65
N ALA A 171 -6.85 -18.53 -6.81
CA ALA A 171 -8.29 -18.58 -6.54
C ALA A 171 -9.09 -19.36 -7.61
N LYS A 172 -8.50 -19.64 -8.77
CA LYS A 172 -9.16 -20.23 -9.96
C LYS A 172 -10.38 -19.41 -10.41
N LEU A 173 -10.25 -18.09 -10.37
CA LEU A 173 -11.28 -17.13 -10.75
C LEU A 173 -10.84 -16.32 -11.98
N SER A 174 -11.84 -15.72 -12.62
CA SER A 174 -11.68 -14.77 -13.71
C SER A 174 -12.04 -13.35 -13.25
N ASN A 175 -11.68 -12.34 -14.03
CA ASN A 175 -12.02 -10.95 -13.76
C ASN A 175 -13.53 -10.71 -13.62
N SER A 176 -14.35 -11.48 -14.35
CA SER A 176 -15.82 -11.38 -14.28
C SER A 176 -16.40 -11.81 -12.94
N ASP A 177 -15.70 -12.67 -12.20
CA ASP A 177 -16.16 -13.19 -10.91
C ASP A 177 -15.99 -12.18 -9.77
N ILE A 178 -15.11 -11.19 -9.93
CA ILE A 178 -14.91 -10.14 -8.92
C ILE A 178 -16.02 -9.11 -9.01
N ASN A 179 -16.63 -8.79 -7.89
CA ASN A 179 -17.66 -7.76 -7.79
C ASN A 179 -17.09 -6.39 -7.50
N LYS A 180 -16.09 -6.29 -6.60
CA LYS A 180 -15.54 -5.05 -6.07
C LYS A 180 -14.03 -5.09 -5.89
N ILE A 181 -13.39 -3.91 -6.01
CA ILE A 181 -11.96 -3.71 -5.73
C ILE A 181 -11.84 -2.78 -4.54
N VAL A 182 -11.25 -3.26 -3.46
CA VAL A 182 -10.94 -2.48 -2.25
C VAL A 182 -9.47 -2.10 -2.28
N MET A 183 -9.21 -0.80 -2.23
CA MET A 183 -7.85 -0.26 -2.27
C MET A 183 -7.39 0.09 -0.86
N VAL A 184 -6.20 -0.36 -0.47
CA VAL A 184 -5.60 -0.16 0.85
C VAL A 184 -4.17 0.34 0.69
N GLY A 185 -3.71 1.16 1.64
CA GLY A 185 -2.37 1.75 1.65
C GLY A 185 -2.24 3.06 0.87
N GLY A 186 -1.31 3.91 1.30
CA GLY A 186 -1.12 5.27 0.78
C GLY A 186 -0.88 5.37 -0.73
N PRO A 187 0.01 4.54 -1.32
CA PRO A 187 0.28 4.53 -2.75
C PRO A 187 -0.94 4.25 -3.63
N THR A 188 -1.99 3.63 -3.10
CA THR A 188 -3.24 3.39 -3.85
C THR A 188 -4.06 4.65 -4.10
N ARG A 189 -3.74 5.75 -3.43
CA ARG A 189 -4.34 7.06 -3.73
C ARG A 189 -3.84 7.65 -5.05
N MET A 190 -2.72 7.17 -5.58
CA MET A 190 -2.14 7.65 -6.83
C MET A 190 -3.01 7.22 -8.03
N PRO A 191 -3.38 8.16 -8.92
CA PRO A 191 -4.22 7.86 -10.09
C PRO A 191 -3.65 6.76 -10.99
N LEU A 192 -2.32 6.72 -11.18
CA LEU A 192 -1.65 5.69 -11.98
C LEU A 192 -1.83 4.29 -11.41
N VAL A 193 -1.76 4.14 -10.08
CA VAL A 193 -1.96 2.85 -9.39
C VAL A 193 -3.41 2.41 -9.54
N ARG A 194 -4.37 3.30 -9.26
CA ARG A 194 -5.82 3.00 -9.40
C ARG A 194 -6.16 2.59 -10.81
N LYS A 195 -5.65 3.32 -11.80
CA LYS A 195 -5.85 3.02 -13.23
C LYS A 195 -5.31 1.64 -13.58
N MET A 196 -4.07 1.33 -13.18
CA MET A 196 -3.45 0.03 -13.46
C MET A 196 -4.26 -1.13 -12.87
N VAL A 197 -4.69 -1.02 -11.61
CA VAL A 197 -5.50 -2.05 -10.96
C VAL A 197 -6.85 -2.20 -11.66
N GLY A 198 -7.53 -1.10 -11.96
CA GLY A 198 -8.80 -1.10 -12.69
C GLY A 198 -8.69 -1.75 -14.07
N GLU A 199 -7.63 -1.45 -14.82
CA GLU A 199 -7.37 -2.06 -16.14
C GLU A 199 -7.11 -3.56 -16.04
N VAL A 200 -6.33 -4.02 -15.05
CA VAL A 200 -6.00 -5.44 -14.88
C VAL A 200 -7.21 -6.25 -14.43
N VAL A 201 -7.99 -5.72 -13.49
CA VAL A 201 -9.17 -6.41 -12.94
C VAL A 201 -10.41 -6.21 -13.82
N GLY A 202 -10.42 -5.17 -14.66
CA GLY A 202 -11.54 -4.85 -15.55
C GLY A 202 -12.72 -4.16 -14.84
N LYS A 203 -12.49 -3.53 -13.69
CA LYS A 203 -13.49 -2.79 -12.91
C LYS A 203 -12.86 -1.55 -12.27
N GLU A 204 -13.68 -0.56 -11.96
CA GLU A 204 -13.23 0.63 -11.22
C GLU A 204 -13.06 0.31 -9.72
N PRO A 205 -11.95 0.72 -9.10
CA PRO A 205 -11.76 0.61 -7.67
C PRO A 205 -12.79 1.41 -6.86
N GLU A 206 -13.28 0.81 -5.77
CA GLU A 206 -14.23 1.46 -4.86
C GLU A 206 -13.66 2.71 -4.18
N SER A 207 -14.54 3.62 -3.79
CA SER A 207 -14.19 4.89 -3.17
C SER A 207 -14.75 5.05 -1.74
N GLY A 208 -15.40 4.02 -1.18
CA GLY A 208 -16.16 4.12 0.07
C GLY A 208 -15.35 4.06 1.35
N VAL A 209 -14.10 3.58 1.31
CA VAL A 209 -13.21 3.46 2.49
C VAL A 209 -11.91 4.21 2.21
N ASP A 210 -11.44 4.97 3.19
CA ASP A 210 -10.13 5.60 3.07
C ASP A 210 -9.03 4.53 3.12
N PRO A 211 -8.19 4.43 2.06
CA PRO A 211 -7.13 3.43 2.00
C PRO A 211 -6.13 3.47 3.17
N MET A 212 -5.96 4.63 3.80
CA MET A 212 -5.04 4.78 4.94
C MET A 212 -5.65 4.35 6.27
N GLU A 213 -6.98 4.29 6.36
CA GLU A 213 -7.71 4.01 7.60
C GLU A 213 -8.40 2.62 7.59
N ALA A 214 -8.52 2.00 6.43
CA ALA A 214 -9.27 0.76 6.23
C ALA A 214 -8.89 -0.36 7.23
N VAL A 215 -7.59 -0.57 7.43
CA VAL A 215 -7.08 -1.61 8.34
C VAL A 215 -7.40 -1.27 9.80
N ALA A 216 -7.17 -0.01 10.20
CA ALA A 216 -7.44 0.44 11.57
C ALA A 216 -8.95 0.39 11.89
N MET A 217 -9.80 0.80 10.95
CA MET A 217 -11.26 0.71 11.08
C MET A 217 -11.71 -0.75 11.23
N GLY A 218 -11.20 -1.65 10.39
CA GLY A 218 -11.54 -3.07 10.47
C GLY A 218 -11.04 -3.72 11.76
N ALA A 219 -9.87 -3.36 12.24
CA ALA A 219 -9.36 -3.81 13.53
C ALA A 219 -10.25 -3.30 14.70
N ALA A 220 -10.71 -2.06 14.64
CA ALA A 220 -11.64 -1.50 15.64
C ALA A 220 -13.00 -2.22 15.61
N ILE A 221 -13.54 -2.51 14.42
CA ILE A 221 -14.78 -3.31 14.27
C ILE A 221 -14.61 -4.69 14.91
N GLN A 222 -13.49 -5.38 14.61
CA GLN A 222 -13.21 -6.69 15.20
C GLN A 222 -13.09 -6.62 16.73
N ALA A 223 -12.47 -5.57 17.25
CA ALA A 223 -12.39 -5.36 18.70
C ALA A 223 -13.78 -5.18 19.32
N GLY A 224 -14.67 -4.39 18.69
CA GLY A 224 -16.04 -4.21 19.12
C GLY A 224 -16.86 -5.51 19.08
N ILE A 225 -16.64 -6.37 18.07
CA ILE A 225 -17.27 -7.70 18.01
C ILE A 225 -16.79 -8.58 19.18
N ILE A 226 -15.49 -8.61 19.47
CA ILE A 226 -14.93 -9.39 20.60
C ILE A 226 -15.43 -8.87 21.94
N ALA A 227 -15.57 -7.55 22.11
CA ALA A 227 -16.10 -6.93 23.33
C ALA A 227 -17.61 -7.12 23.51
N GLY A 228 -18.33 -7.49 22.45
CA GLY A 228 -19.80 -7.60 22.45
C GLY A 228 -20.52 -6.27 22.23
N ASP A 229 -19.78 -5.20 21.90
CA ASP A 229 -20.34 -3.86 21.62
C ASP A 229 -20.97 -3.80 20.23
N VAL A 230 -20.46 -4.61 19.30
CA VAL A 230 -20.98 -4.77 17.94
C VAL A 230 -21.62 -6.14 17.82
N THR A 231 -22.95 -6.17 17.72
CA THR A 231 -23.69 -7.42 17.49
C THR A 231 -23.53 -7.80 16.02
N SER A 232 -22.72 -8.81 15.75
CA SER A 232 -22.52 -9.34 14.41
C SER A 232 -22.20 -10.82 14.46
N ASP A 233 -22.87 -11.61 13.61
CA ASP A 233 -22.58 -13.02 13.41
C ASP A 233 -21.46 -13.24 12.37
N ILE A 234 -20.55 -12.27 12.21
CA ILE A 234 -19.45 -12.35 11.22
C ILE A 234 -18.43 -13.39 11.65
N VAL A 235 -18.16 -14.31 10.75
CA VAL A 235 -17.09 -15.31 10.84
C VAL A 235 -16.00 -14.99 9.84
N LEU A 236 -14.75 -14.93 10.30
CA LEU A 236 -13.58 -14.70 9.46
C LEU A 236 -12.85 -16.04 9.24
N LEU A 237 -12.73 -16.44 7.97
CA LEU A 237 -11.96 -17.61 7.55
C LEU A 237 -10.74 -17.12 6.74
N ASP A 238 -9.56 -17.42 7.24
CA ASP A 238 -8.31 -16.98 6.61
C ASP A 238 -7.49 -18.18 6.14
N VAL A 239 -6.57 -17.95 5.20
CA VAL A 239 -5.66 -18.97 4.66
C VAL A 239 -4.22 -18.61 4.98
N THR A 240 -3.37 -19.63 5.15
CA THR A 240 -1.94 -19.44 5.20
C THR A 240 -1.32 -19.78 3.84
N PRO A 241 -0.44 -18.94 3.31
CA PRO A 241 0.25 -19.22 2.04
C PRO A 241 1.30 -20.33 2.16
N LEU A 242 1.62 -20.74 3.42
CA LEU A 242 2.60 -21.78 3.70
C LEU A 242 1.90 -23.09 4.07
N THR A 243 2.50 -24.18 3.63
CA THR A 243 2.06 -25.53 4.05
C THR A 243 2.19 -25.68 5.56
N LEU A 244 1.09 -26.01 6.22
CA LEU A 244 1.09 -26.38 7.63
C LEU A 244 1.46 -27.85 7.78
N GLY A 245 2.36 -28.15 8.69
CA GLY A 245 2.79 -29.50 9.03
C GLY A 245 3.00 -29.66 10.53
N ILE A 246 2.98 -30.89 10.99
CA ILE A 246 3.37 -31.24 12.34
C ILE A 246 4.74 -31.91 12.23
N GLU A 247 5.75 -31.34 12.88
CA GLU A 247 7.06 -31.99 12.98
C GLU A 247 6.93 -33.25 13.81
N THR A 248 7.35 -34.40 13.26
CA THR A 248 7.35 -35.68 13.94
C THR A 248 8.74 -36.03 14.47
N LEU A 249 8.81 -37.05 15.28
CA LEU A 249 10.10 -37.54 15.83
C LEU A 249 11.03 -37.96 14.66
N GLY A 250 12.15 -37.26 14.50
CA GLY A 250 13.09 -37.45 13.38
C GLY A 250 13.10 -36.36 12.32
N GLY A 251 12.31 -35.29 12.50
CA GLY A 251 12.31 -34.11 11.59
C GLY A 251 11.66 -34.35 10.24
N VAL A 252 10.72 -35.29 10.14
CA VAL A 252 9.93 -35.61 8.93
C VAL A 252 8.56 -35.02 9.04
#